data_59a5c706634cfa9b52f61f4251fd3192
#
_entry.id   59a5c706634cfa9b52f61f4251fd3192
#
_cell.length_a   1.000
_cell.length_b   1.000
_cell.length_c   1.000
_cell.angle_alpha   90.00
_cell.angle_beta   90.00
_cell.angle_gamma   90.00
#
_symmetry.space_group_name_H-M   'P 1'
#
loop_
_entity.id
_entity.type
_entity.pdbx_description
1 polymer ?
#
loop_
_entity_poly.entity_id
_entity_poly.type
_entity_poly.pdbx_seq_one_letter_code
_entity_poly.pdbx_strand_id
1 'polypeptide(L)'
;MEKVVSGIRPTGNLHLGNYFGAVKSFVKMQDEYDCLFFIADWHSLTTHPKPGDIQQSARTILAEYLACGLDPAKAPIYVQSDVKETLELYLFFNMNMYIGELGRVTTFKEKARQQPDNVNAGLFTYPTLMAADILQHRATKVPVGKDQEQNMEMARKCARRFNHIYGVELFPEPQNFYFNSQAVKVPGLDGSGKMGKSEGNCIYLRDDDKTITKKVMRAVTDMGPQEMNSQRPEVIENLFTFLKICSTKETYDYFDEQWNNCTLRYGDLKKQIAADLVKVISPIRERIDEYSANTELLDNIAREGAEKARESATATLREVRKTIGFRVG
;
A
#
# COMPACT_ATOMS: atom_id res chain seq x y z
N MET A 1 -12.31 -5.36 19.16
CA MET A 1 -12.36 -5.00 17.73
C MET A 1 -11.56 -6.03 16.93
N GLU A 2 -11.92 -6.27 15.66
CA GLU A 2 -11.11 -7.14 14.80
C GLU A 2 -9.79 -6.44 14.45
N LYS A 3 -8.72 -7.24 14.42
CA LYS A 3 -7.37 -6.72 14.19
C LYS A 3 -7.04 -6.66 12.71
N VAL A 4 -6.61 -5.48 12.26
CA VAL A 4 -6.21 -5.18 10.89
C VAL A 4 -4.72 -4.86 10.85
N VAL A 5 -3.98 -5.49 9.97
CA VAL A 5 -2.56 -5.18 9.74
C VAL A 5 -2.34 -4.85 8.28
N SER A 6 -1.63 -3.77 8.01
CA SER A 6 -1.21 -3.42 6.66
C SER A 6 0.15 -2.73 6.66
N GLY A 7 0.89 -2.92 5.58
CA GLY A 7 2.19 -2.32 5.41
C GLY A 7 2.45 -1.83 3.99
N ILE A 8 3.34 -0.86 3.88
CA ILE A 8 3.83 -0.36 2.60
C ILE A 8 5.36 -0.38 2.57
N ARG A 9 5.93 -0.78 1.44
CA ARG A 9 7.38 -0.68 1.26
C ARG A 9 7.80 0.77 1.06
N PRO A 10 8.90 1.22 1.71
CA PRO A 10 9.45 2.56 1.54
C PRO A 10 10.21 2.68 0.21
N THR A 11 9.49 2.62 -0.92
CA THR A 11 10.08 2.67 -2.27
C THR A 11 9.88 4.04 -2.94
N GLY A 12 10.07 5.12 -2.19
CA GLY A 12 9.90 6.51 -2.62
C GLY A 12 8.50 7.05 -2.33
N ASN A 13 8.23 8.27 -2.77
CA ASN A 13 7.03 9.04 -2.44
C ASN A 13 5.72 8.33 -2.81
N LEU A 14 4.65 8.60 -2.06
CA LEU A 14 3.30 8.17 -2.40
C LEU A 14 2.76 8.94 -3.60
N HIS A 15 2.08 8.22 -4.48
CA HIS A 15 1.34 8.81 -5.60
C HIS A 15 -0.17 8.65 -5.39
N LEU A 16 -0.97 9.30 -6.23
CA LEU A 16 -2.44 9.27 -6.14
C LEU A 16 -3.01 7.84 -6.09
N GLY A 17 -2.38 6.89 -6.81
CA GLY A 17 -2.78 5.48 -6.76
C GLY A 17 -2.61 4.86 -5.37
N ASN A 18 -1.56 5.23 -4.62
CA ASN A 18 -1.40 4.80 -3.23
C ASN A 18 -2.42 5.49 -2.31
N TYR A 19 -2.63 6.80 -2.49
CA TYR A 19 -3.55 7.58 -1.67
C TYR A 19 -4.99 7.10 -1.80
N PHE A 20 -5.55 7.11 -3.02
CA PHE A 20 -6.94 6.70 -3.25
C PHE A 20 -7.15 5.18 -3.18
N GLY A 21 -6.12 4.40 -3.53
CA GLY A 21 -6.21 2.94 -3.54
C GLY A 21 -6.04 2.28 -2.17
N ALA A 22 -5.36 2.93 -1.22
CA ALA A 22 -5.07 2.33 0.08
C ALA A 22 -5.16 3.31 1.24
N VAL A 23 -4.33 4.40 1.26
CA VAL A 23 -4.14 5.23 2.45
C VAL A 23 -5.44 5.90 2.92
N LYS A 24 -6.26 6.40 1.99
CA LYS A 24 -7.57 6.97 2.30
C LYS A 24 -8.51 5.98 3.02
N SER A 25 -8.38 4.69 2.71
CA SER A 25 -9.11 3.62 3.41
C SER A 25 -8.52 3.36 4.79
N PHE A 26 -7.19 3.40 4.94
CA PHE A 26 -6.52 3.24 6.24
C PHE A 26 -6.96 4.30 7.24
N VAL A 27 -7.06 5.58 6.78
CA VAL A 27 -7.55 6.70 7.61
C VAL A 27 -8.98 6.45 8.14
N LYS A 28 -9.83 5.78 7.38
CA LYS A 28 -11.16 5.41 7.86
C LYS A 28 -11.16 4.18 8.75
N MET A 29 -10.34 3.18 8.40
CA MET A 29 -10.25 1.93 9.18
C MET A 29 -9.78 2.15 10.61
N GLN A 30 -8.90 3.12 10.86
CA GLN A 30 -8.39 3.41 12.22
C GLN A 30 -9.49 3.80 13.21
N ASP A 31 -10.67 4.22 12.75
CA ASP A 31 -11.81 4.57 13.61
C ASP A 31 -12.73 3.36 13.89
N GLU A 32 -12.63 2.28 13.11
CA GLU A 32 -13.56 1.15 13.15
C GLU A 32 -12.90 -0.16 13.61
N TYR A 33 -11.58 -0.28 13.48
CA TYR A 33 -10.81 -1.51 13.72
C TYR A 33 -9.60 -1.27 14.63
N ASP A 34 -9.09 -2.35 15.24
CA ASP A 34 -7.78 -2.36 15.91
C ASP A 34 -6.68 -2.47 14.84
N CYS A 35 -6.20 -1.33 14.36
CA CYS A 35 -5.28 -1.24 13.23
C CYS A 35 -3.83 -1.12 13.67
N LEU A 36 -2.93 -1.79 12.93
CA LEU A 36 -1.49 -1.58 12.97
C LEU A 36 -0.99 -1.31 11.53
N PHE A 37 -0.29 -0.22 11.34
CA PHE A 37 0.28 0.13 10.05
C PHE A 37 1.80 0.13 10.14
N PHE A 38 2.48 -0.50 9.17
CA PHE A 38 3.93 -0.57 9.21
C PHE A 38 4.59 -0.20 7.89
N ILE A 39 5.82 0.27 8.01
CA ILE A 39 6.69 0.59 6.88
C ILE A 39 7.63 -0.61 6.70
N ALA A 40 7.44 -1.32 5.61
CA ALA A 40 8.04 -2.63 5.33
C ALA A 40 9.46 -2.48 4.76
N ASP A 41 10.40 -2.05 5.59
CA ASP A 41 11.78 -1.78 5.19
C ASP A 41 12.59 -3.05 4.92
N TRP A 42 12.42 -4.14 5.69
CA TRP A 42 13.06 -5.42 5.37
C TRP A 42 12.64 -5.97 4.02
N HIS A 43 11.36 -5.81 3.63
CA HIS A 43 10.92 -6.20 2.29
C HIS A 43 11.65 -5.45 1.17
N SER A 44 12.20 -4.27 1.45
CA SER A 44 12.97 -3.49 0.48
C SER A 44 14.35 -4.06 0.22
N LEU A 45 14.92 -4.87 1.14
CA LEU A 45 16.22 -5.50 0.96
C LEU A 45 16.25 -6.46 -0.24
N THR A 46 15.10 -6.96 -0.68
CA THR A 46 15.01 -7.83 -1.86
C THR A 46 15.46 -7.16 -3.16
N THR A 47 15.54 -5.83 -3.18
CA THR A 47 15.98 -5.04 -4.34
C THR A 47 17.31 -4.33 -4.12
N HIS A 48 18.01 -4.62 -3.01
CA HIS A 48 19.32 -4.07 -2.64
C HIS A 48 19.37 -2.53 -2.77
N PRO A 49 18.59 -1.78 -1.98
CA PRO A 49 18.61 -0.31 -2.00
C PRO A 49 19.99 0.20 -1.55
N LYS A 50 20.31 1.42 -1.93
CA LYS A 50 21.57 2.05 -1.51
C LYS A 50 21.62 2.21 0.01
N PRO A 51 22.81 2.12 0.63
CA PRO A 51 22.98 2.38 2.05
C PRO A 51 22.46 3.78 2.42
N GLY A 52 21.69 3.87 3.51
CA GLY A 52 21.10 5.12 3.99
C GLY A 52 19.73 5.48 3.40
N ASP A 53 19.39 4.98 2.20
CA ASP A 53 18.12 5.32 1.55
C ASP A 53 16.90 4.76 2.30
N ILE A 54 17.05 3.63 3.00
CA ILE A 54 15.93 2.96 3.69
C ILE A 54 15.37 3.82 4.81
N GLN A 55 16.23 4.33 5.70
CA GLN A 55 15.79 5.16 6.83
C GLN A 55 15.11 6.45 6.35
N GLN A 56 15.73 7.13 5.39
CA GLN A 56 15.15 8.35 4.82
C GLN A 56 13.82 8.07 4.13
N SER A 57 13.74 6.97 3.39
CA SER A 57 12.49 6.55 2.72
C SER A 57 11.41 6.17 3.73
N ALA A 58 11.78 5.53 4.85
CA ALA A 58 10.84 5.23 5.92
C ALA A 58 10.26 6.49 6.56
N ARG A 59 11.10 7.49 6.89
CA ARG A 59 10.65 8.81 7.38
C ARG A 59 9.74 9.51 6.38
N THR A 60 10.07 9.43 5.09
CA THR A 60 9.25 10.01 4.02
C THR A 60 7.85 9.42 4.00
N ILE A 61 7.73 8.10 4.02
CA ILE A 61 6.42 7.41 4.04
C ILE A 61 5.65 7.73 5.33
N LEU A 62 6.34 7.78 6.48
CA LEU A 62 5.70 8.13 7.75
C LEU A 62 5.11 9.55 7.70
N ALA A 63 5.88 10.54 7.23
CA ALA A 63 5.40 11.91 7.05
C ALA A 63 4.18 11.98 6.12
N GLU A 64 4.21 11.22 5.03
CA GLU A 64 3.11 11.14 4.06
C GLU A 64 1.86 10.44 4.66
N TYR A 65 2.02 9.41 5.49
CA TYR A 65 0.92 8.77 6.21
C TYR A 65 0.22 9.73 7.18
N LEU A 66 1.01 10.43 8.00
CA LEU A 66 0.50 11.43 8.95
C LEU A 66 -0.20 12.58 8.22
N ALA A 67 0.39 13.06 7.14
CA ALA A 67 -0.18 14.13 6.33
C ALA A 67 -1.51 13.72 5.66
N CYS A 68 -1.66 12.45 5.30
CA CYS A 68 -2.91 11.91 4.79
C CYS A 68 -4.00 11.73 5.85
N GLY A 69 -3.66 11.85 7.15
CA GLY A 69 -4.62 11.79 8.25
C GLY A 69 -4.57 10.51 9.08
N LEU A 70 -3.53 9.67 8.94
CA LEU A 70 -3.30 8.60 9.89
C LEU A 70 -2.88 9.18 11.23
N ASP A 71 -3.53 8.73 12.30
CA ASP A 71 -3.34 9.19 13.66
C ASP A 71 -2.65 8.09 14.50
N PRO A 72 -1.39 8.31 14.95
CA PRO A 72 -0.66 7.32 15.74
C PRO A 72 -1.26 7.08 17.14
N ALA A 73 -2.17 7.96 17.60
CA ALA A 73 -2.92 7.74 18.82
C ALA A 73 -4.04 6.70 18.65
N LYS A 74 -4.59 6.58 17.42
CA LYS A 74 -5.64 5.62 17.08
C LYS A 74 -5.10 4.29 16.59
N ALA A 75 -4.06 4.34 15.75
CA ALA A 75 -3.43 3.18 15.16
C ALA A 75 -1.90 3.31 15.22
N PRO A 76 -1.18 2.40 15.88
CA PRO A 76 0.28 2.40 15.86
C PRO A 76 0.82 2.37 14.44
N ILE A 77 1.81 3.26 14.18
CA ILE A 77 2.55 3.30 12.91
C ILE A 77 4.01 3.05 13.24
N TYR A 78 4.62 2.03 12.67
CA TYR A 78 5.99 1.63 13.01
C TYR A 78 6.81 1.22 11.80
N VAL A 79 8.13 1.21 11.97
CA VAL A 79 9.05 0.63 10.98
C VAL A 79 9.22 -0.85 11.29
N GLN A 80 9.08 -1.70 10.31
CA GLN A 80 9.11 -3.17 10.46
C GLN A 80 10.36 -3.64 11.21
N SER A 81 11.52 -3.07 10.91
CA SER A 81 12.81 -3.46 11.52
C SER A 81 12.93 -3.11 13.01
N ASP A 82 12.06 -2.28 13.54
CA ASP A 82 12.00 -1.97 14.97
C ASP A 82 11.28 -3.07 15.79
N VAL A 83 10.55 -3.99 15.10
CA VAL A 83 9.85 -5.13 15.70
C VAL A 83 10.59 -6.43 15.38
N LYS A 84 11.66 -6.70 16.13
CA LYS A 84 12.58 -7.82 15.85
C LYS A 84 11.95 -9.20 16.00
N GLU A 85 10.87 -9.30 16.74
CA GLU A 85 10.05 -10.50 16.93
C GLU A 85 9.60 -11.12 15.60
N THR A 86 9.37 -10.27 14.59
CA THR A 86 9.05 -10.68 13.21
C THR A 86 10.08 -11.66 12.64
N LEU A 87 11.38 -11.42 12.90
CA LEU A 87 12.47 -12.24 12.35
C LEU A 87 12.48 -13.67 12.91
N GLU A 88 12.18 -13.83 14.20
CA GLU A 88 12.13 -15.15 14.79
C GLU A 88 10.91 -15.93 14.25
N LEU A 89 9.76 -15.29 14.15
CA LEU A 89 8.57 -15.91 13.58
C LEU A 89 8.77 -16.25 12.08
N TYR A 90 9.39 -15.35 11.32
CA TYR A 90 9.79 -15.60 9.94
C TYR A 90 10.70 -16.84 9.82
N LEU A 91 11.68 -16.99 10.72
CA LEU A 91 12.53 -18.17 10.75
C LEU A 91 11.70 -19.44 10.97
N PHE A 92 10.80 -19.45 11.94
CA PHE A 92 9.93 -20.61 12.21
C PHE A 92 9.06 -20.97 11.02
N PHE A 93 8.50 -19.98 10.33
CA PHE A 93 7.71 -20.24 9.13
C PHE A 93 8.58 -20.80 7.99
N ASN A 94 9.79 -20.29 7.79
CA ASN A 94 10.70 -20.84 6.78
C ASN A 94 11.07 -22.29 7.07
N MET A 95 11.28 -22.69 8.34
CA MET A 95 11.55 -24.07 8.72
C MET A 95 10.36 -25.00 8.52
N ASN A 96 9.15 -24.45 8.46
CA ASN A 96 7.92 -25.22 8.30
C ASN A 96 7.42 -25.27 6.84
N MET A 97 7.80 -24.31 5.97
CA MET A 97 7.28 -24.22 4.61
C MET A 97 8.05 -25.06 3.62
N TYR A 98 7.35 -25.64 2.66
CA TYR A 98 7.96 -26.42 1.59
C TYR A 98 8.48 -25.51 0.46
N ILE A 99 9.72 -25.79 0.02
CA ILE A 99 10.36 -25.08 -1.12
C ILE A 99 9.49 -25.11 -2.37
N GLY A 100 8.86 -26.27 -2.67
CA GLY A 100 7.98 -26.41 -3.84
C GLY A 100 6.74 -25.53 -3.80
N GLU A 101 6.23 -25.15 -2.62
CA GLU A 101 5.12 -24.22 -2.48
C GLU A 101 5.56 -22.76 -2.70
N LEU A 102 6.68 -22.37 -2.10
CA LEU A 102 7.28 -21.05 -2.31
C LEU A 102 7.60 -20.82 -3.80
N GLY A 103 8.16 -21.83 -4.48
CA GLY A 103 8.48 -21.76 -5.91
C GLY A 103 7.28 -21.66 -6.84
N ARG A 104 6.06 -21.95 -6.37
CA ARG A 104 4.81 -21.80 -7.17
C ARG A 104 4.22 -20.40 -7.13
N VAL A 105 4.65 -19.55 -6.18
CA VAL A 105 4.15 -18.18 -6.03
C VAL A 105 4.44 -17.36 -7.29
N THR A 106 3.41 -16.88 -7.98
CA THR A 106 3.57 -16.17 -9.26
C THR A 106 4.30 -14.86 -9.09
N THR A 107 4.07 -14.14 -8.00
CA THR A 107 4.77 -12.88 -7.70
C THR A 107 6.28 -13.09 -7.54
N PHE A 108 6.74 -14.24 -7.05
CA PHE A 108 8.15 -14.62 -7.07
C PHE A 108 8.67 -14.75 -8.51
N LYS A 109 7.94 -15.51 -9.36
CA LYS A 109 8.34 -15.74 -10.75
C LYS A 109 8.40 -14.44 -11.57
N GLU A 110 7.43 -13.56 -11.36
CA GLU A 110 7.38 -12.25 -12.02
C GLU A 110 8.56 -11.37 -11.62
N LYS A 111 8.83 -11.27 -10.31
CA LYS A 111 9.97 -10.49 -9.81
C LYS A 111 11.31 -11.07 -10.22
N ALA A 112 11.47 -12.40 -10.23
CA ALA A 112 12.68 -13.05 -10.71
C ALA A 112 12.93 -12.75 -12.20
N ARG A 113 11.88 -12.64 -13.03
CA ARG A 113 12.00 -12.21 -14.43
C ARG A 113 12.36 -10.74 -14.58
N GLN A 114 11.84 -9.87 -13.71
CA GLN A 114 12.12 -8.43 -13.75
C GLN A 114 13.54 -8.08 -13.28
N GLN A 115 14.15 -8.93 -12.43
CA GLN A 115 15.51 -8.74 -11.89
C GLN A 115 16.33 -10.03 -11.95
N PRO A 116 16.63 -10.54 -13.16
CA PRO A 116 17.25 -11.86 -13.33
C PRO A 116 18.63 -11.97 -12.66
N ASP A 117 19.38 -10.88 -12.57
CA ASP A 117 20.70 -10.82 -11.95
C ASP A 117 20.65 -10.71 -10.42
N ASN A 118 19.46 -10.55 -9.83
CA ASN A 118 19.28 -10.43 -8.39
C ASN A 118 18.14 -11.33 -7.88
N VAL A 119 18.19 -12.60 -8.21
CA VAL A 119 17.25 -13.59 -7.67
C VAL A 119 17.82 -14.14 -6.36
N ASN A 120 17.61 -13.40 -5.28
CA ASN A 120 18.15 -13.74 -3.97
C ASN A 120 17.16 -14.53 -3.09
N ALA A 121 17.66 -15.11 -1.97
CA ALA A 121 16.87 -15.90 -1.04
C ALA A 121 15.71 -15.10 -0.43
N GLY A 122 15.93 -13.82 -0.11
CA GLY A 122 14.87 -12.94 0.41
C GLY A 122 13.72 -12.77 -0.57
N LEU A 123 14.01 -12.71 -1.89
CA LEU A 123 12.98 -12.68 -2.90
C LEU A 123 12.17 -13.98 -2.97
N PHE A 124 12.80 -15.12 -2.69
CA PHE A 124 12.14 -16.41 -2.66
C PHE A 124 11.27 -16.61 -1.41
N THR A 125 11.73 -16.12 -0.26
CA THR A 125 11.08 -16.34 1.04
C THR A 125 10.27 -15.13 1.54
N TYR A 126 10.15 -14.04 0.76
CA TYR A 126 9.38 -12.88 1.21
C TYR A 126 7.90 -13.18 1.56
N PRO A 127 7.23 -14.19 0.97
CA PRO A 127 5.86 -14.50 1.37
C PRO A 127 5.75 -15.00 2.81
N THR A 128 6.79 -15.67 3.32
CA THR A 128 6.86 -16.10 4.73
C THR A 128 7.19 -14.94 5.67
N LEU A 129 7.96 -13.93 5.19
CA LEU A 129 8.15 -12.69 5.94
C LEU A 129 6.83 -11.91 6.05
N MET A 130 6.10 -11.78 4.95
CA MET A 130 4.76 -11.17 5.00
C MET A 130 3.80 -11.93 5.91
N ALA A 131 3.86 -13.27 5.93
CA ALA A 131 3.09 -14.07 6.87
C ALA A 131 3.47 -13.77 8.33
N ALA A 132 4.76 -13.58 8.62
CA ALA A 132 5.23 -13.20 9.96
C ALA A 132 4.72 -11.81 10.37
N ASP A 133 4.75 -10.82 9.48
CA ASP A 133 4.21 -9.47 9.74
C ASP A 133 2.72 -9.51 10.15
N ILE A 134 1.95 -10.38 9.52
CA ILE A 134 0.52 -10.52 9.77
C ILE A 134 0.25 -11.33 11.04
N LEU A 135 0.87 -12.50 11.13
CA LEU A 135 0.53 -13.51 12.14
C LEU A 135 1.12 -13.21 13.52
N GLN A 136 2.23 -12.43 13.62
CA GLN A 136 2.74 -11.97 14.91
C GLN A 136 1.71 -11.15 15.70
N HIS A 137 0.80 -10.48 15.02
CA HIS A 137 -0.28 -9.72 15.62
C HIS A 137 -1.59 -10.50 15.69
N ARG A 138 -1.63 -11.75 15.21
CA ARG A 138 -2.84 -12.56 15.05
C ARG A 138 -3.94 -11.80 14.30
N ALA A 139 -3.55 -11.04 13.30
CA ALA A 139 -4.48 -10.25 12.50
C ALA A 139 -5.43 -11.15 11.72
N THR A 140 -6.71 -10.80 11.73
CA THR A 140 -7.76 -11.52 11.00
C THR A 140 -8.08 -10.89 9.67
N LYS A 141 -7.73 -9.60 9.48
CA LYS A 141 -8.02 -8.83 8.27
C LYS A 141 -6.77 -8.14 7.76
N VAL A 142 -6.54 -8.22 6.44
CA VAL A 142 -5.41 -7.57 5.77
C VAL A 142 -5.92 -6.84 4.54
N PRO A 143 -5.89 -5.50 4.52
CA PRO A 143 -6.29 -4.71 3.37
C PRO A 143 -5.21 -4.79 2.29
N VAL A 144 -5.44 -5.62 1.29
CA VAL A 144 -4.52 -5.85 0.17
C VAL A 144 -5.23 -5.84 -1.17
N GLY A 145 -4.52 -5.45 -2.23
CA GLY A 145 -5.01 -5.57 -3.59
C GLY A 145 -5.05 -7.03 -4.06
N LYS A 146 -5.78 -7.29 -5.17
CA LYS A 146 -5.89 -8.62 -5.78
C LYS A 146 -4.54 -9.23 -6.17
N ASP A 147 -3.56 -8.39 -6.48
CA ASP A 147 -2.18 -8.81 -6.79
C ASP A 147 -1.46 -9.47 -5.60
N GLN A 148 -1.96 -9.28 -4.37
CA GLN A 148 -1.42 -9.90 -3.15
C GLN A 148 -2.15 -11.17 -2.73
N GLU A 149 -3.13 -11.64 -3.47
CA GLU A 149 -3.98 -12.77 -3.08
C GLU A 149 -3.17 -14.06 -2.84
N GLN A 150 -2.15 -14.31 -3.64
CA GLN A 150 -1.28 -15.47 -3.45
C GLN A 150 -0.38 -15.36 -2.21
N ASN A 151 0.07 -14.16 -1.87
CA ASN A 151 0.83 -13.93 -0.65
C ASN A 151 -0.06 -14.12 0.58
N MET A 152 -1.31 -13.71 0.50
CA MET A 152 -2.30 -13.97 1.55
C MET A 152 -2.59 -15.46 1.69
N GLU A 153 -2.66 -16.22 0.59
CA GLU A 153 -2.78 -17.68 0.66
C GLU A 153 -1.56 -18.32 1.33
N MET A 154 -0.36 -17.79 1.10
CA MET A 154 0.84 -18.24 1.80
C MET A 154 0.79 -17.94 3.30
N ALA A 155 0.26 -16.79 3.70
CA ALA A 155 0.05 -16.47 5.12
C ALA A 155 -0.95 -17.44 5.78
N ARG A 156 -2.07 -17.75 5.12
CA ARG A 156 -3.02 -18.77 5.58
C ARG A 156 -2.37 -20.16 5.69
N LYS A 157 -1.55 -20.54 4.71
CA LYS A 157 -0.81 -21.81 4.76
C LYS A 157 0.18 -21.85 5.92
N CYS A 158 0.90 -20.77 6.21
CA CYS A 158 1.77 -20.69 7.38
C CYS A 158 0.98 -20.91 8.67
N ALA A 159 -0.18 -20.26 8.82
CA ALA A 159 -1.06 -20.42 9.98
C ALA A 159 -1.56 -21.87 10.13
N ARG A 160 -2.21 -22.41 9.07
CA ARG A 160 -2.74 -23.79 9.09
C ARG A 160 -1.66 -24.82 9.37
N ARG A 161 -0.51 -24.68 8.71
CA ARG A 161 0.57 -25.64 8.84
C ARG A 161 1.19 -25.64 10.23
N PHE A 162 1.41 -24.45 10.81
CA PHE A 162 1.88 -24.33 12.19
C PHE A 162 0.88 -24.98 13.15
N ASN A 163 -0.39 -24.59 13.07
CA ASN A 163 -1.43 -25.14 13.92
C ASN A 163 -1.54 -26.67 13.79
N HIS A 164 -1.44 -27.21 12.58
CA HIS A 164 -1.51 -28.65 12.34
C HIS A 164 -0.29 -29.40 12.89
N ILE A 165 0.93 -28.92 12.65
CA ILE A 165 2.17 -29.58 13.10
C ILE A 165 2.22 -29.69 14.62
N TYR A 166 1.78 -28.64 15.31
CA TYR A 166 1.88 -28.55 16.78
C TYR A 166 0.57 -28.89 17.50
N GLY A 167 -0.50 -29.21 16.78
CA GLY A 167 -1.81 -29.58 17.36
C GLY A 167 -2.46 -28.44 18.15
N VAL A 168 -2.34 -27.20 17.67
CA VAL A 168 -2.85 -25.99 18.35
C VAL A 168 -3.72 -25.14 17.41
N GLU A 169 -4.49 -24.23 17.98
CA GLU A 169 -5.22 -23.19 17.25
C GLU A 169 -4.65 -21.80 17.61
N LEU A 170 -3.35 -21.60 17.36
CA LEU A 170 -2.64 -20.39 17.75
C LEU A 170 -2.86 -19.25 16.76
N PHE A 171 -2.77 -19.55 15.47
CA PHE A 171 -2.86 -18.55 14.40
C PHE A 171 -4.22 -18.60 13.71
N PRO A 172 -4.96 -17.46 13.68
CA PRO A 172 -6.13 -17.35 12.80
C PRO A 172 -5.70 -17.33 11.33
N GLU A 173 -6.60 -17.75 10.45
CA GLU A 173 -6.39 -17.56 9.01
C GLU A 173 -6.75 -16.13 8.59
N PRO A 174 -5.78 -15.31 8.14
CA PRO A 174 -6.05 -13.95 7.77
C PRO A 174 -6.86 -13.88 6.46
N GLN A 175 -7.81 -12.97 6.42
CA GLN A 175 -8.68 -12.76 5.27
C GLN A 175 -8.27 -11.49 4.52
N ASN A 176 -8.39 -11.54 3.18
CA ASN A 176 -8.32 -10.35 2.36
C ASN A 176 -9.46 -9.42 2.76
N PHE A 177 -9.15 -8.18 3.01
CA PHE A 177 -10.11 -7.20 3.46
C PHE A 177 -10.21 -6.05 2.47
N TYR A 178 -11.39 -5.88 1.90
CA TYR A 178 -11.69 -4.75 1.03
C TYR A 178 -12.59 -3.78 1.79
N PHE A 179 -11.96 -2.76 2.36
CA PHE A 179 -12.70 -1.73 3.10
C PHE A 179 -13.43 -0.83 2.11
N ASN A 180 -14.77 -0.85 2.13
CA ASN A 180 -15.64 -0.25 1.13
C ASN A 180 -15.33 -0.76 -0.29
N SER A 181 -16.27 -1.37 -0.94
CA SER A 181 -16.22 -2.04 -2.26
C SER A 181 -15.63 -1.22 -3.42
N GLN A 182 -15.01 -0.09 -3.17
CA GLN A 182 -14.46 0.87 -4.11
C GLN A 182 -13.02 1.27 -3.77
N ALA A 183 -12.08 0.30 -3.69
CA ALA A 183 -10.69 0.66 -3.92
C ALA A 183 -10.60 1.18 -5.36
N VAL A 184 -10.53 2.48 -5.54
CA VAL A 184 -10.46 3.08 -6.86
C VAL A 184 -9.09 2.81 -7.44
N LYS A 185 -9.07 2.02 -8.51
CA LYS A 185 -7.85 1.86 -9.31
C LYS A 185 -7.59 3.16 -10.06
N VAL A 186 -6.59 3.91 -9.63
CA VAL A 186 -6.21 5.17 -10.28
C VAL A 186 -5.42 4.84 -11.55
N PRO A 187 -5.86 5.30 -12.73
CA PRO A 187 -5.18 5.04 -13.99
C PRO A 187 -3.90 5.87 -14.14
N GLY A 188 -3.03 5.45 -15.06
CA GLY A 188 -1.88 6.24 -15.48
C GLY A 188 -2.27 7.42 -16.39
N LEU A 189 -1.45 8.48 -16.38
CA LEU A 189 -1.64 9.62 -17.28
C LEU A 189 -1.23 9.31 -18.73
N ASP A 190 -0.53 8.23 -18.95
CA ASP A 190 -0.11 7.69 -20.25
C ASP A 190 -1.21 6.88 -20.96
N GLY A 191 -2.40 6.84 -20.39
CA GLY A 191 -3.53 6.06 -20.91
C GLY A 191 -3.55 4.62 -20.41
N SER A 192 -2.55 4.17 -19.65
CA SER A 192 -2.55 2.83 -19.05
C SER A 192 -3.56 2.74 -17.90
N GLY A 193 -4.13 1.55 -17.71
CA GLY A 193 -5.16 1.32 -16.70
C GLY A 193 -4.63 1.32 -15.25
N LYS A 194 -3.34 1.62 -14.99
CA LYS A 194 -2.78 1.66 -13.63
C LYS A 194 -1.65 2.69 -13.52
N MET A 195 -1.73 3.54 -12.50
CA MET A 195 -0.64 4.42 -12.12
C MET A 195 0.46 3.62 -11.41
N GLY A 196 1.71 3.75 -11.86
CA GLY A 196 2.85 3.03 -11.32
C GLY A 196 4.15 3.83 -11.42
N LYS A 197 4.99 3.73 -10.39
CA LYS A 197 6.28 4.45 -10.33
C LYS A 197 7.23 4.03 -11.44
N SER A 198 7.26 2.75 -11.77
CA SER A 198 8.06 2.17 -12.86
C SER A 198 7.68 2.70 -14.24
N GLU A 199 6.40 3.07 -14.41
CA GLU A 199 5.86 3.54 -15.68
C GLU A 199 6.09 5.05 -15.93
N GLY A 200 6.51 5.79 -14.89
CA GLY A 200 6.73 7.25 -15.00
C GLY A 200 5.45 8.07 -15.23
N ASN A 201 4.27 7.48 -15.00
CA ASN A 201 2.95 8.04 -15.28
C ASN A 201 2.23 8.56 -14.03
N CYS A 202 2.99 8.80 -12.92
CA CYS A 202 2.45 9.15 -11.62
C CYS A 202 2.30 10.65 -11.39
N ILE A 203 1.26 11.00 -10.61
CA ILE A 203 1.19 12.25 -9.85
C ILE A 203 1.49 11.89 -8.40
N TYR A 204 2.54 12.51 -7.82
CA TYR A 204 2.95 12.31 -6.44
C TYR A 204 2.25 13.31 -5.51
N LEU A 205 2.09 12.94 -4.23
CA LEU A 205 1.52 13.85 -3.22
C LEU A 205 2.43 15.06 -2.94
N ARG A 206 3.71 14.97 -3.32
CA ARG A 206 4.71 16.05 -3.20
C ARG A 206 4.85 16.91 -4.45
N ASP A 207 4.15 16.58 -5.54
CA ASP A 207 4.20 17.40 -6.76
C ASP A 207 3.62 18.80 -6.47
N ASP A 208 4.29 19.86 -6.95
CA ASP A 208 3.77 21.21 -6.89
C ASP A 208 2.63 21.43 -7.91
N ASP A 209 1.89 22.51 -7.74
CA ASP A 209 0.70 22.81 -8.56
C ASP A 209 1.02 22.92 -10.05
N LYS A 210 2.20 23.45 -10.38
CA LYS A 210 2.68 23.57 -11.77
C LYS A 210 3.00 22.20 -12.37
N THR A 211 3.63 21.34 -11.57
CA THR A 211 3.97 19.96 -11.97
C THR A 211 2.71 19.14 -12.15
N ILE A 212 1.73 19.21 -11.22
CA ILE A 212 0.43 18.54 -11.35
C ILE A 212 -0.25 18.97 -12.64
N THR A 213 -0.39 20.30 -12.84
CA THR A 213 -1.03 20.86 -14.03
C THR A 213 -0.33 20.41 -15.31
N LYS A 214 1.00 20.48 -15.36
CA LYS A 214 1.80 20.04 -16.51
C LYS A 214 1.61 18.56 -16.82
N LYS A 215 1.59 17.70 -15.80
CA LYS A 215 1.37 16.25 -15.95
C LYS A 215 -0.04 15.96 -16.49
N VAL A 216 -1.08 16.57 -15.92
CA VAL A 216 -2.48 16.36 -16.35
C VAL A 216 -2.68 16.88 -17.78
N MET A 217 -2.16 18.06 -18.11
CA MET A 217 -2.28 18.61 -19.47
C MET A 217 -1.63 17.73 -20.55
N ARG A 218 -0.63 16.91 -20.19
CA ARG A 218 0.04 15.95 -21.08
C ARG A 218 -0.64 14.59 -21.16
N ALA A 219 -1.69 14.34 -20.34
CA ALA A 219 -2.41 13.07 -20.36
C ALA A 219 -2.89 12.74 -21.78
N VAL A 220 -2.83 11.46 -22.13
CA VAL A 220 -3.21 10.98 -23.47
C VAL A 220 -4.71 11.16 -23.70
N THR A 221 -5.09 11.53 -24.91
CA THR A 221 -6.47 11.66 -25.39
C THR A 221 -6.57 11.16 -26.82
N ASP A 222 -7.80 10.90 -27.26
CA ASP A 222 -8.15 10.59 -28.65
C ASP A 222 -8.59 11.85 -29.44
N MET A 223 -9.33 11.66 -30.52
CA MET A 223 -9.85 12.76 -31.33
C MET A 223 -11.18 13.35 -30.82
N GLY A 224 -11.73 12.83 -29.74
CA GLY A 224 -13.02 13.25 -29.16
C GLY A 224 -14.20 12.42 -29.65
N PRO A 225 -15.39 12.60 -28.99
CA PRO A 225 -16.59 11.87 -29.36
C PRO A 225 -17.06 12.24 -30.76
N GLN A 226 -17.28 11.24 -31.61
CA GLN A 226 -17.76 11.41 -32.99
C GLN A 226 -19.28 11.22 -33.11
N GLU A 227 -19.89 10.50 -32.17
CA GLU A 227 -21.31 10.20 -32.13
C GLU A 227 -21.88 10.51 -30.74
N MET A 228 -23.11 11.01 -30.70
CA MET A 228 -23.81 11.29 -29.44
C MET A 228 -24.00 10.00 -28.64
N ASN A 229 -23.79 10.09 -27.33
CA ASN A 229 -23.90 8.96 -26.40
C ASN A 229 -22.98 7.78 -26.72
N SER A 230 -21.89 8.00 -27.44
CA SER A 230 -20.90 6.96 -27.72
C SER A 230 -20.19 6.48 -26.46
N GLN A 231 -19.82 5.21 -26.44
CA GLN A 231 -19.01 4.66 -25.35
C GLN A 231 -17.63 5.32 -25.34
N ARG A 232 -17.14 5.71 -24.13
CA ARG A 232 -15.80 6.28 -24.00
C ARG A 232 -14.74 5.20 -24.22
N PRO A 233 -13.70 5.45 -25.01
CA PRO A 233 -12.50 4.65 -25.03
C PRO A 233 -11.82 4.62 -23.65
N GLU A 234 -11.06 3.56 -23.35
CA GLU A 234 -10.39 3.39 -22.05
C GLU A 234 -9.54 4.60 -21.64
N VAL A 235 -8.81 5.18 -22.60
CA VAL A 235 -7.97 6.36 -22.37
C VAL A 235 -8.78 7.59 -21.88
N ILE A 236 -10.01 7.73 -22.33
CA ILE A 236 -10.91 8.82 -21.93
C ILE A 236 -11.60 8.46 -20.60
N GLU A 237 -12.03 7.20 -20.43
CA GLU A 237 -12.59 6.74 -19.15
C GLU A 237 -11.58 6.92 -18.01
N ASN A 238 -10.29 6.81 -18.29
CA ASN A 238 -9.22 7.13 -17.35
C ASN A 238 -9.29 8.59 -16.86
N LEU A 239 -9.54 9.57 -17.76
CA LEU A 239 -9.70 10.97 -17.36
C LEU A 239 -10.98 11.19 -16.55
N PHE A 240 -12.08 10.54 -16.91
CA PHE A 240 -13.31 10.60 -16.13
C PHE A 240 -13.17 9.91 -14.76
N THR A 241 -12.28 8.93 -14.64
CA THR A 241 -11.91 8.36 -13.34
C THR A 241 -11.26 9.40 -12.44
N PHE A 242 -10.37 10.26 -12.97
CA PHE A 242 -9.83 11.38 -12.18
C PHE A 242 -10.93 12.36 -11.73
N LEU A 243 -11.85 12.75 -12.61
CA LEU A 243 -13.00 13.57 -12.19
C LEU A 243 -13.79 12.90 -11.04
N LYS A 244 -14.05 11.61 -11.17
CA LYS A 244 -14.83 10.86 -10.16
C LYS A 244 -14.18 10.83 -8.78
N ILE A 245 -12.85 10.84 -8.71
CA ILE A 245 -12.11 10.76 -7.44
C ILE A 245 -11.77 12.11 -6.82
N CYS A 246 -11.69 13.19 -7.61
CA CYS A 246 -11.25 14.50 -7.12
C CYS A 246 -12.26 15.64 -7.34
N SER A 247 -13.26 15.49 -8.19
CA SER A 247 -14.24 16.54 -8.50
C SER A 247 -15.59 16.30 -7.82
N THR A 248 -16.48 17.30 -7.87
CA THR A 248 -17.85 17.14 -7.41
C THR A 248 -18.68 16.36 -8.42
N LYS A 249 -19.84 15.85 -7.96
CA LYS A 249 -20.76 15.15 -8.86
C LYS A 249 -21.25 16.06 -10.00
N GLU A 250 -21.55 17.31 -9.71
CA GLU A 250 -21.99 18.30 -10.69
C GLU A 250 -20.94 18.54 -11.77
N THR A 251 -19.66 18.61 -11.38
CA THR A 251 -18.54 18.74 -12.33
C THR A 251 -18.42 17.51 -13.21
N TYR A 252 -18.55 16.32 -12.62
CA TYR A 252 -18.55 15.07 -13.38
C TYR A 252 -19.70 15.04 -14.38
N ASP A 253 -20.95 15.30 -13.92
CA ASP A 253 -22.15 15.26 -14.75
C ASP A 253 -22.06 16.28 -15.90
N TYR A 254 -21.49 17.47 -15.66
CA TYR A 254 -21.26 18.48 -16.70
C TYR A 254 -20.35 17.95 -17.84
N PHE A 255 -19.21 17.36 -17.52
CA PHE A 255 -18.31 16.82 -18.54
C PHE A 255 -18.87 15.55 -19.19
N ASP A 256 -19.65 14.76 -18.46
CA ASP A 256 -20.35 13.60 -19.00
C ASP A 256 -21.38 14.03 -20.07
N GLU A 257 -22.15 15.08 -19.81
CA GLU A 257 -23.09 15.67 -20.77
C GLU A 257 -22.34 16.23 -22.01
N GLN A 258 -21.21 16.90 -21.80
CA GLN A 258 -20.39 17.40 -22.91
C GLN A 258 -19.88 16.27 -23.82
N TRP A 259 -19.50 15.12 -23.23
CA TRP A 259 -19.15 13.93 -24.00
C TRP A 259 -20.34 13.42 -24.81
N ASN A 260 -21.48 13.24 -24.15
CA ASN A 260 -22.68 12.69 -24.77
C ASN A 260 -23.23 13.56 -25.91
N ASN A 261 -23.04 14.87 -25.83
CA ASN A 261 -23.45 15.86 -26.84
C ASN A 261 -22.36 16.16 -27.90
N CYS A 262 -21.23 15.45 -27.89
CA CYS A 262 -20.09 15.70 -28.78
C CYS A 262 -19.54 17.13 -28.73
N THR A 263 -19.61 17.77 -27.55
CA THR A 263 -19.14 19.17 -27.34
C THR A 263 -17.92 19.24 -26.41
N LEU A 264 -17.45 18.09 -25.92
CA LEU A 264 -16.32 18.00 -25.00
C LEU A 264 -15.04 18.60 -25.58
N ARG A 265 -14.43 19.50 -24.82
CA ARG A 265 -13.08 20.04 -25.09
C ARG A 265 -12.10 19.45 -24.07
N TYR A 266 -11.17 18.66 -24.54
CA TYR A 266 -10.16 18.03 -23.66
C TYR A 266 -9.29 19.02 -22.90
N GLY A 267 -9.03 20.20 -23.47
CA GLY A 267 -8.33 21.26 -22.77
C GLY A 267 -9.05 21.72 -21.49
N ASP A 268 -10.36 21.85 -21.55
CA ASP A 268 -11.17 22.30 -20.41
C ASP A 268 -11.34 21.17 -19.38
N LEU A 269 -11.59 19.93 -19.83
CA LEU A 269 -11.59 18.74 -18.99
C LEU A 269 -10.29 18.59 -18.18
N LYS A 270 -9.13 18.68 -18.87
CA LYS A 270 -7.82 18.55 -18.23
C LYS A 270 -7.53 19.68 -17.26
N LYS A 271 -7.90 20.93 -17.59
CA LYS A 271 -7.77 22.07 -16.67
C LYS A 271 -8.58 21.85 -15.39
N GLN A 272 -9.81 21.37 -15.55
CA GLN A 272 -10.67 21.08 -14.39
C GLN A 272 -10.08 19.98 -13.51
N ILE A 273 -9.67 18.86 -14.11
CA ILE A 273 -9.01 17.77 -13.36
C ILE A 273 -7.78 18.30 -12.63
N ALA A 274 -6.93 19.08 -13.29
CA ALA A 274 -5.73 19.64 -12.68
C ALA A 274 -6.06 20.54 -11.49
N ALA A 275 -7.04 21.44 -11.64
CA ALA A 275 -7.48 22.34 -10.58
C ALA A 275 -8.03 21.59 -9.36
N ASP A 276 -8.82 20.54 -9.60
CA ASP A 276 -9.42 19.76 -8.51
C ASP A 276 -8.39 18.85 -7.84
N LEU A 277 -7.44 18.28 -8.58
CA LEU A 277 -6.29 17.54 -7.99
C LEU A 277 -5.41 18.46 -7.14
N VAL A 278 -5.14 19.67 -7.58
CA VAL A 278 -4.41 20.67 -6.79
C VAL A 278 -5.12 20.94 -5.46
N LYS A 279 -6.44 21.16 -5.47
CA LYS A 279 -7.22 21.35 -4.24
C LYS A 279 -7.12 20.17 -3.27
N VAL A 280 -7.04 18.95 -3.77
CA VAL A 280 -6.90 17.75 -2.95
C VAL A 280 -5.47 17.58 -2.42
N ILE A 281 -4.47 17.82 -3.28
CA ILE A 281 -3.07 17.51 -2.97
C ILE A 281 -2.39 18.63 -2.16
N SER A 282 -2.66 19.90 -2.45
CA SER A 282 -1.96 21.02 -1.79
C SER A 282 -2.02 20.99 -0.26
N PRO A 283 -3.20 20.76 0.37
CA PRO A 283 -3.25 20.67 1.84
C PRO A 283 -2.48 19.45 2.40
N ILE A 284 -2.43 18.36 1.63
CA ILE A 284 -1.66 17.17 2.04
C ILE A 284 -0.17 17.48 1.92
N ARG A 285 0.27 18.08 0.81
CA ARG A 285 1.66 18.46 0.58
C ARG A 285 2.18 19.42 1.66
N GLU A 286 1.43 20.44 2.01
CA GLU A 286 1.79 21.38 3.09
C GLU A 286 2.06 20.63 4.41
N ARG A 287 1.17 19.71 4.79
CA ARG A 287 1.38 18.86 5.97
C ARG A 287 2.57 17.90 5.82
N ILE A 288 2.82 17.37 4.62
CA ILE A 288 4.01 16.55 4.37
C ILE A 288 5.28 17.35 4.64
N ASP A 289 5.33 18.61 4.20
CA ASP A 289 6.49 19.48 4.39
C ASP A 289 6.68 19.82 5.88
N GLU A 290 5.59 20.09 6.61
CA GLU A 290 5.63 20.31 8.07
C GLU A 290 6.16 19.09 8.83
N TYR A 291 5.62 17.88 8.57
CA TYR A 291 6.10 16.66 9.21
C TYR A 291 7.54 16.32 8.82
N SER A 292 7.90 16.50 7.54
CA SER A 292 9.25 16.20 7.05
C SER A 292 10.32 17.11 7.65
N ALA A 293 9.96 18.32 8.06
CA ALA A 293 10.86 19.24 8.75
C ALA A 293 11.18 18.82 10.19
N ASN A 294 10.38 17.93 10.79
CA ASN A 294 10.53 17.50 12.19
C ASN A 294 10.88 16.00 12.26
N THR A 295 12.14 15.69 11.99
CA THR A 295 12.63 14.28 11.99
C THR A 295 12.58 13.65 13.37
N GLU A 296 12.74 14.41 14.45
CA GLU A 296 12.65 13.90 15.83
C GLU A 296 11.22 13.44 16.15
N LEU A 297 10.22 14.20 15.73
CA LEU A 297 8.82 13.81 15.89
C LEU A 297 8.53 12.50 15.14
N LEU A 298 9.01 12.37 13.90
CA LEU A 298 8.82 11.15 13.10
C LEU A 298 9.48 9.93 13.76
N ASP A 299 10.70 10.07 14.26
CA ASP A 299 11.43 8.99 14.93
C ASP A 299 10.74 8.59 16.25
N ASN A 300 10.19 9.57 17.00
CA ASN A 300 9.43 9.31 18.22
C ASN A 300 8.13 8.56 17.92
N ILE A 301 7.36 8.97 16.91
CA ILE A 301 6.13 8.28 16.49
C ILE A 301 6.43 6.84 16.07
N ALA A 302 7.47 6.62 15.26
CA ALA A 302 7.87 5.29 14.83
C ALA A 302 8.26 4.41 16.02
N ARG A 303 9.05 4.94 16.98
CA ARG A 303 9.47 4.22 18.19
C ARG A 303 8.28 3.82 19.06
N GLU A 304 7.38 4.77 19.37
CA GLU A 304 6.19 4.51 20.18
C GLU A 304 5.26 3.50 19.49
N GLY A 305 5.11 3.61 18.17
CA GLY A 305 4.37 2.65 17.36
C GLY A 305 4.98 1.26 17.43
N ALA A 306 6.33 1.15 17.37
CA ALA A 306 7.04 -0.10 17.49
C ALA A 306 6.90 -0.72 18.90
N GLU A 307 6.95 0.09 19.96
CA GLU A 307 6.73 -0.39 21.34
C GLU A 307 5.35 -1.04 21.48
N LYS A 308 4.28 -0.38 21.02
CA LYS A 308 2.91 -0.93 21.01
C LYS A 308 2.80 -2.19 20.13
N ALA A 309 3.41 -2.20 18.95
CA ALA A 309 3.41 -3.36 18.06
C ALA A 309 4.13 -4.56 18.70
N ARG A 310 5.25 -4.32 19.40
CA ARG A 310 6.01 -5.34 20.11
C ARG A 310 5.23 -6.02 21.25
N GLU A 311 4.30 -5.34 21.87
CA GLU A 311 3.45 -5.97 22.91
C GLU A 311 2.72 -7.21 22.35
N SER A 312 2.02 -7.06 21.24
CA SER A 312 1.30 -8.18 20.61
C SER A 312 2.25 -9.18 19.94
N ALA A 313 3.34 -8.72 19.33
CA ALA A 313 4.34 -9.57 18.70
C ALA A 313 5.05 -10.46 19.72
N THR A 314 5.52 -9.88 20.83
CA THR A 314 6.18 -10.61 21.93
C THR A 314 5.22 -11.61 22.58
N ALA A 315 3.97 -11.23 22.82
CA ALA A 315 2.97 -12.14 23.38
C ALA A 315 2.75 -13.35 22.46
N THR A 316 2.61 -13.12 21.16
CA THR A 316 2.46 -14.21 20.17
C THR A 316 3.70 -15.07 20.09
N LEU A 317 4.89 -14.47 20.02
CA LEU A 317 6.15 -15.20 19.93
C LEU A 317 6.40 -16.05 21.18
N ARG A 318 6.02 -15.56 22.37
CA ARG A 318 6.10 -16.33 23.62
C ARG A 318 5.26 -17.60 23.54
N GLU A 319 4.02 -17.53 23.04
CA GLU A 319 3.18 -18.71 22.84
C GLU A 319 3.75 -19.65 21.77
N VAL A 320 4.29 -19.11 20.67
CA VAL A 320 4.99 -19.91 19.65
C VAL A 320 6.16 -20.69 20.27
N ARG A 321 7.04 -20.01 21.01
CA ARG A 321 8.20 -20.64 21.66
C ARG A 321 7.77 -21.74 22.63
N LYS A 322 6.74 -21.48 23.44
CA LYS A 322 6.15 -22.46 24.36
C LYS A 322 5.61 -23.67 23.60
N THR A 323 4.88 -23.45 22.52
CA THR A 323 4.28 -24.50 21.69
C THR A 323 5.35 -25.39 21.04
N ILE A 324 6.42 -24.80 20.57
CA ILE A 324 7.55 -25.51 19.94
C ILE A 324 8.42 -26.24 21.00
N GLY A 325 8.42 -25.77 22.25
CA GLY A 325 9.26 -26.31 23.34
C GLY A 325 10.58 -25.56 23.53
N PHE A 326 10.69 -24.33 23.02
CA PHE A 326 11.83 -23.46 23.30
C PHE A 326 11.71 -22.78 24.67
N ARG A 327 12.85 -22.34 25.21
CA ARG A 327 12.84 -21.50 26.41
C ARG A 327 12.03 -20.22 26.15
N VAL A 328 11.16 -19.89 27.09
CA VAL A 328 10.43 -18.65 27.13
C VAL A 328 11.19 -17.72 28.06
N GLY A 329 11.83 -16.68 27.51
CA GLY A 329 12.56 -15.67 28.29
C GLY A 329 11.62 -14.67 28.98
#